data_b57bd62cd1efe193e6d90f783bea4e3c
#
_entry.id   b57bd62cd1efe193e6d90f783bea4e3c
#
_cell.length_a   1.000
_cell.length_b   1.000
_cell.length_c   1.000
_cell.angle_alpha   90.00
_cell.angle_beta   90.00
_cell.angle_gamma   90.00
#
_symmetry.space_group_name_H-M   'P 1'
#
loop_
_entity.id
_entity.type
_entity.pdbx_description
1 polymer ?
#
loop_
_entity_poly.entity_id
_entity_poly.type
_entity_poly.pdbx_seq_one_letter_code
_entity_poly.pdbx_strand_id
1 'polypeptide(L)'
;IVANGETVKDGVIEFTVVNPILWNTENPYLYKVIFTTPDEVIVDRIGFRTITIKDAVIYINGEKIKFRGVNRHDSDPKTGFVTSVNQIKTDLTLMKQHNFNAIRSSHYPNAPYFYQMCDEYGFMVIDEADIEAHGPFMLYRKEDTDQNRFHLWNEKIADDPAWEGAIVDRVQLMVERDKNRPCIVMWSMGNESAYGCNFEKALKWTKSFDPERITQYESARYRNYDITYNYDDLDLYSRMYPALSEIEEYLEKDGSKPFLLVEYCHSMGNGPGDFEDYFQMIHKDDRMCGGFVWEWCDHAIAHGEADNGKTIYHYGGDHGEIVHDSNFCMDGLVYPDRRPHTGLLKYKNV
;
A
#
# COMPACT_ATOMS: atom_id res chain seq x y z
N ILE A 1 -21.16 10.08 25.99
CA ILE A 1 -19.90 9.60 26.55
C ILE A 1 -20.02 8.08 26.69
N VAL A 2 -19.11 7.35 26.03
CA VAL A 2 -19.10 5.87 26.07
C VAL A 2 -18.18 5.37 27.17
N ALA A 3 -17.08 6.07 27.43
CA ALA A 3 -16.14 5.80 28.50
C ALA A 3 -15.45 7.09 28.95
N ASN A 4 -15.05 7.15 30.21
CA ASN A 4 -14.16 8.17 30.76
C ASN A 4 -12.95 7.47 31.36
N GLY A 5 -11.79 8.07 31.24
CA GLY A 5 -10.56 7.64 31.88
C GLY A 5 -9.93 8.78 32.66
N GLU A 6 -9.21 8.44 33.68
CA GLU A 6 -8.36 9.34 34.45
C GLU A 6 -6.89 8.98 34.21
N THR A 7 -5.99 9.93 34.36
CA THR A 7 -4.56 9.64 34.24
C THR A 7 -4.14 8.59 35.24
N VAL A 8 -3.65 7.48 34.75
CA VAL A 8 -3.05 6.43 35.53
C VAL A 8 -1.54 6.71 35.62
N LYS A 9 -0.80 5.85 36.29
CA LYS A 9 0.64 5.96 36.44
C LYS A 9 1.37 6.20 35.09
N ASP A 10 2.38 7.04 35.10
CA ASP A 10 3.27 7.33 33.96
C ASP A 10 2.60 8.02 32.73
N GLY A 11 1.52 8.81 32.97
CA GLY A 11 0.85 9.56 31.90
C GLY A 11 -0.05 8.72 30.98
N VAL A 12 -0.28 7.46 31.31
CA VAL A 12 -1.19 6.58 30.59
C VAL A 12 -2.61 6.78 31.09
N ILE A 13 -3.56 6.83 30.15
CA ILE A 13 -5.00 6.87 30.45
C ILE A 13 -5.61 5.57 29.92
N GLU A 14 -6.22 4.79 30.82
CA GLU A 14 -6.89 3.54 30.46
C GLU A 14 -8.40 3.67 30.60
N PHE A 15 -9.13 3.17 29.62
CA PHE A 15 -10.58 3.04 29.70
C PHE A 15 -11.07 1.84 28.87
N THR A 16 -12.20 1.30 29.26
CA THR A 16 -12.82 0.16 28.59
C THR A 16 -14.09 0.61 27.86
N VAL A 17 -14.20 0.26 26.59
CA VAL A 17 -15.43 0.37 25.81
C VAL A 17 -16.08 -1.01 25.75
N VAL A 18 -17.22 -1.18 26.38
CA VAL A 18 -17.93 -2.47 26.39
C VAL A 18 -18.74 -2.64 25.13
N ASN A 19 -18.56 -3.78 24.45
CA ASN A 19 -19.21 -4.10 23.18
C ASN A 19 -19.07 -2.97 22.13
N PRO A 20 -17.84 -2.60 21.72
CA PRO A 20 -17.65 -1.51 20.77
C PRO A 20 -18.26 -1.85 19.42
N ILE A 21 -18.79 -0.82 18.75
CA ILE A 21 -19.09 -0.93 17.32
C ILE A 21 -17.75 -1.01 16.59
N LEU A 22 -17.55 -2.10 15.86
CA LEU A 22 -16.28 -2.34 15.18
C LEU A 22 -16.23 -1.61 13.83
N TRP A 23 -15.07 -1.03 13.54
CA TRP A 23 -14.78 -0.42 12.26
C TRP A 23 -14.56 -1.50 11.19
N ASN A 24 -15.17 -1.32 10.03
CA ASN A 24 -14.90 -2.10 8.82
C ASN A 24 -15.20 -1.26 7.56
N THR A 25 -14.97 -1.80 6.37
CA THR A 25 -15.12 -1.07 5.10
C THR A 25 -16.56 -0.72 4.74
N GLU A 26 -17.55 -1.45 5.26
CA GLU A 26 -18.97 -1.23 5.02
C GLU A 26 -19.62 -0.36 6.12
N ASN A 27 -19.07 -0.43 7.33
CA ASN A 27 -19.49 0.38 8.46
C ASN A 27 -18.25 0.97 9.15
N PRO A 28 -17.67 2.06 8.62
CA PRO A 28 -16.45 2.67 9.14
C PRO A 28 -16.73 3.52 10.38
N TYR A 29 -17.23 2.89 11.43
CA TYR A 29 -17.61 3.57 12.65
C TYR A 29 -16.41 4.06 13.45
N LEU A 30 -16.40 5.36 13.76
CA LEU A 30 -15.33 6.01 14.49
C LEU A 30 -15.84 6.63 15.80
N TYR A 31 -15.12 6.37 16.88
CA TYR A 31 -15.31 7.03 18.17
C TYR A 31 -14.51 8.33 18.22
N LYS A 32 -15.11 9.36 18.79
CA LYS A 32 -14.42 10.62 19.07
C LYS A 32 -13.70 10.49 20.41
N VAL A 33 -12.40 10.71 20.42
CA VAL A 33 -11.58 10.87 21.63
C VAL A 33 -11.32 12.35 21.84
N ILE A 34 -11.56 12.83 23.06
CA ILE A 34 -11.34 14.22 23.43
C ILE A 34 -10.37 14.24 24.60
N PHE A 35 -9.20 14.81 24.37
CA PHE A 35 -8.21 15.08 25.40
C PHE A 35 -8.35 16.55 25.82
N THR A 36 -8.58 16.78 27.10
CA THR A 36 -8.72 18.13 27.65
C THR A 36 -7.62 18.39 28.65
N THR A 37 -6.83 19.43 28.41
CA THR A 37 -5.86 19.99 29.35
C THR A 37 -6.34 21.38 29.80
N PRO A 38 -5.69 22.01 30.78
CA PRO A 38 -6.02 23.40 31.14
C PRO A 38 -5.88 24.39 29.99
N ASP A 39 -4.99 24.11 29.03
CA ASP A 39 -4.59 25.05 27.98
C ASP A 39 -5.19 24.71 26.61
N GLU A 40 -5.59 23.46 26.35
CA GLU A 40 -6.07 23.03 25.04
C GLU A 40 -7.06 21.87 25.09
N VAL A 41 -7.78 21.69 23.96
CA VAL A 41 -8.62 20.53 23.68
C VAL A 41 -8.16 19.89 22.39
N ILE A 42 -7.70 18.65 22.47
CA ILE A 42 -7.30 17.83 21.30
C ILE A 42 -8.43 16.84 21.01
N VAL A 43 -8.81 16.77 19.74
CA VAL A 43 -9.86 15.84 19.29
C VAL A 43 -9.29 14.94 18.21
N ASP A 44 -9.39 13.64 18.41
CA ASP A 44 -9.07 12.64 17.38
C ASP A 44 -10.22 11.66 17.22
N ARG A 45 -10.16 10.82 16.19
CA ARG A 45 -11.12 9.75 15.91
C ARG A 45 -10.39 8.43 15.85
N ILE A 46 -10.95 7.43 16.52
CA ILE A 46 -10.40 6.07 16.57
C ILE A 46 -11.45 5.06 16.17
N GLY A 47 -11.03 3.93 15.63
CA GLY A 47 -11.89 2.78 15.35
C GLY A 47 -11.35 1.52 16.03
N PHE A 48 -12.24 0.66 16.49
CA PHE A 48 -11.91 -0.64 17.04
C PHE A 48 -12.06 -1.70 15.95
N ARG A 49 -11.05 -2.52 15.75
CA ARG A 49 -11.07 -3.68 14.88
C ARG A 49 -10.08 -4.74 15.35
N THR A 50 -10.22 -5.95 14.86
CA THR A 50 -9.23 -7.03 15.00
C THR A 50 -8.77 -7.47 13.62
N ILE A 51 -7.50 -7.84 13.51
CA ILE A 51 -6.93 -8.45 12.31
C ILE A 51 -6.31 -9.78 12.72
N THR A 52 -6.64 -10.85 12.00
CA THR A 52 -6.07 -12.17 12.26
C THR A 52 -5.79 -12.90 10.95
N ILE A 53 -4.77 -13.75 10.97
CA ILE A 53 -4.49 -14.70 9.90
C ILE A 53 -4.69 -16.09 10.48
N LYS A 54 -5.52 -16.88 9.82
CA LYS A 54 -5.77 -18.28 10.18
C LYS A 54 -5.83 -19.13 8.92
N ASP A 55 -5.08 -20.22 8.90
CA ASP A 55 -5.00 -21.13 7.76
C ASP A 55 -4.67 -20.41 6.43
N ALA A 56 -3.72 -19.47 6.49
CA ALA A 56 -3.33 -18.58 5.39
C ALA A 56 -4.47 -17.70 4.83
N VAL A 57 -5.50 -17.41 5.62
CA VAL A 57 -6.64 -16.54 5.25
C VAL A 57 -6.69 -15.36 6.21
N ILE A 58 -6.93 -14.15 5.67
CA ILE A 58 -7.02 -12.91 6.45
C ILE A 58 -8.46 -12.67 6.89
N TYR A 59 -8.62 -12.31 8.15
CA TYR A 59 -9.90 -11.93 8.76
C TYR A 59 -9.81 -10.54 9.40
N ILE A 60 -10.85 -9.75 9.22
CA ILE A 60 -11.08 -8.51 9.97
C ILE A 60 -12.38 -8.68 10.77
N ASN A 61 -12.31 -8.49 12.08
CA ASN A 61 -13.43 -8.70 13.00
C ASN A 61 -14.05 -10.11 12.94
N GLY A 62 -13.23 -11.11 12.60
CA GLY A 62 -13.67 -12.49 12.42
C GLY A 62 -14.30 -12.82 11.06
N GLU A 63 -14.48 -11.81 10.20
CA GLU A 63 -14.99 -12.01 8.84
C GLU A 63 -13.84 -12.11 7.83
N LYS A 64 -13.92 -13.10 6.94
CA LYS A 64 -12.96 -13.27 5.86
C LYS A 64 -13.03 -12.11 4.88
N ILE A 65 -11.86 -11.57 4.50
CA ILE A 65 -11.79 -10.43 3.59
C ILE A 65 -11.01 -10.74 2.31
N LYS A 66 -11.29 -9.96 1.27
CA LYS A 66 -10.48 -9.89 0.04
C LYS A 66 -10.18 -8.42 -0.26
N PHE A 67 -8.92 -8.13 -0.57
CA PHE A 67 -8.51 -6.81 -1.02
C PHE A 67 -8.91 -6.61 -2.48
N ARG A 68 -9.80 -5.67 -2.73
CA ARG A 68 -10.08 -5.09 -4.04
C ARG A 68 -9.39 -3.76 -4.09
N GLY A 69 -8.09 -3.79 -4.34
CA GLY A 69 -7.19 -2.68 -4.11
C GLY A 69 -6.71 -1.99 -5.37
N VAL A 70 -6.18 -0.79 -5.16
CA VAL A 70 -5.47 -0.02 -6.17
C VAL A 70 -4.25 0.64 -5.54
N ASN A 71 -3.16 0.71 -6.30
CA ASN A 71 -1.99 1.50 -5.97
C ASN A 71 -2.28 2.98 -6.23
N ARG A 72 -1.84 3.86 -5.36
CA ARG A 72 -2.10 5.29 -5.49
C ARG A 72 -0.85 6.11 -5.17
N HIS A 73 -0.36 6.84 -6.18
CA HIS A 73 0.54 7.96 -6.00
C HIS A 73 -0.23 9.26 -5.75
N ASP A 74 0.40 10.21 -5.06
CA ASP A 74 -0.10 11.57 -5.02
C ASP A 74 0.11 12.24 -6.38
N SER A 75 -0.98 12.64 -7.02
CA SER A 75 -0.94 13.27 -8.34
C SER A 75 -2.12 14.21 -8.54
N ASP A 76 -1.82 15.42 -8.98
CA ASP A 76 -2.79 16.44 -9.38
C ASP A 76 -2.30 17.12 -10.67
N PRO A 77 -3.16 17.28 -11.69
CA PRO A 77 -2.73 17.81 -12.98
C PRO A 77 -2.31 19.29 -12.97
N LYS A 78 -2.51 20.00 -11.87
CA LYS A 78 -2.12 21.42 -11.72
C LYS A 78 -0.96 21.63 -10.76
N THR A 79 -0.86 20.79 -9.73
CA THR A 79 0.07 20.97 -8.62
C THR A 79 1.09 19.84 -8.49
N GLY A 80 1.06 18.86 -9.40
CA GLY A 80 1.98 17.73 -9.41
C GLY A 80 1.74 16.79 -8.22
N PHE A 81 2.77 16.55 -7.41
CA PHE A 81 2.70 15.66 -6.25
C PHE A 81 2.04 16.28 -5.01
N VAL A 82 1.59 17.53 -5.08
CA VAL A 82 0.87 18.21 -3.98
C VAL A 82 -0.63 18.05 -4.18
N THR A 83 -1.24 17.11 -3.49
CA THR A 83 -2.67 16.84 -3.60
C THR A 83 -3.47 17.58 -2.54
N SER A 84 -4.60 18.17 -2.96
CA SER A 84 -5.53 18.84 -2.05
C SER A 84 -6.49 17.84 -1.39
N VAL A 85 -7.05 18.25 -0.23
CA VAL A 85 -8.14 17.49 0.42
C VAL A 85 -9.30 17.21 -0.55
N ASN A 86 -9.63 18.15 -1.43
CA ASN A 86 -10.71 17.98 -2.41
C ASN A 86 -10.34 16.94 -3.48
N GLN A 87 -9.08 16.91 -3.92
CA GLN A 87 -8.61 15.90 -4.85
C GLN A 87 -8.69 14.51 -4.23
N ILE A 88 -8.23 14.35 -2.98
CA ILE A 88 -8.32 13.07 -2.26
C ILE A 88 -9.78 12.63 -2.10
N LYS A 89 -10.70 13.56 -1.75
CA LYS A 89 -12.15 13.24 -1.69
C LYS A 89 -12.68 12.73 -3.02
N THR A 90 -12.26 13.33 -4.12
CA THR A 90 -12.64 12.88 -5.46
C THR A 90 -12.15 11.46 -5.70
N ASP A 91 -10.86 11.19 -5.43
CA ASP A 91 -10.25 9.87 -5.60
C ASP A 91 -11.01 8.81 -4.78
N LEU A 92 -11.15 9.01 -3.47
CA LEU A 92 -11.83 8.07 -2.57
C LEU A 92 -13.30 7.83 -2.97
N THR A 93 -14.00 8.88 -3.39
CA THR A 93 -15.40 8.76 -3.84
C THR A 93 -15.50 7.90 -5.10
N LEU A 94 -14.64 8.16 -6.09
CA LEU A 94 -14.61 7.38 -7.33
C LEU A 94 -14.22 5.94 -7.08
N MET A 95 -13.22 5.68 -6.22
CA MET A 95 -12.81 4.34 -5.84
C MET A 95 -13.98 3.57 -5.22
N LYS A 96 -14.71 4.15 -4.25
CA LYS A 96 -15.91 3.52 -3.67
C LYS A 96 -16.99 3.23 -4.72
N GLN A 97 -17.25 4.15 -5.63
CA GLN A 97 -18.23 3.97 -6.70
C GLN A 97 -17.88 2.85 -7.68
N HIS A 98 -16.59 2.44 -7.70
CA HIS A 98 -16.05 1.39 -8.55
C HIS A 98 -15.63 0.14 -7.77
N ASN A 99 -16.17 -0.07 -6.57
CA ASN A 99 -16.04 -1.28 -5.74
C ASN A 99 -14.63 -1.53 -5.18
N PHE A 100 -13.75 -0.53 -5.13
CA PHE A 100 -12.52 -0.63 -4.37
C PHE A 100 -12.81 -0.57 -2.86
N ASN A 101 -12.10 -1.41 -2.11
CA ASN A 101 -12.15 -1.42 -0.64
C ASN A 101 -10.77 -1.24 0.00
N ALA A 102 -9.71 -1.16 -0.81
CA ALA A 102 -8.33 -1.08 -0.32
C ALA A 102 -7.46 -0.17 -1.19
N ILE A 103 -6.45 0.45 -0.55
CA ILE A 103 -5.47 1.32 -1.21
C ILE A 103 -4.08 0.97 -0.68
N ARG A 104 -3.07 0.90 -1.57
CA ARG A 104 -1.65 0.93 -1.19
C ARG A 104 -1.09 2.32 -1.44
N SER A 105 -0.46 2.91 -0.42
CA SER A 105 0.19 4.21 -0.52
C SER A 105 1.55 4.06 -1.22
N SER A 106 1.50 3.74 -2.49
CA SER A 106 2.72 3.54 -3.29
C SER A 106 3.42 4.88 -3.58
N HIS A 107 4.72 5.08 -3.31
CA HIS A 107 5.61 4.20 -2.56
C HIS A 107 6.16 4.98 -1.36
N TYR A 108 5.27 5.62 -0.59
CA TYR A 108 5.61 6.49 0.54
C TYR A 108 4.39 6.74 1.43
N PRO A 109 4.58 7.06 2.72
CA PRO A 109 3.48 7.46 3.59
C PRO A 109 2.84 8.75 3.07
N ASN A 110 1.52 8.73 2.89
CA ASN A 110 0.76 9.90 2.45
C ASN A 110 0.59 10.93 3.59
N ALA A 111 -0.01 12.09 3.28
CA ALA A 111 -0.32 13.09 4.29
C ALA A 111 -1.27 12.53 5.37
N PRO A 112 -1.13 12.88 6.66
CA PRO A 112 -1.93 12.30 7.75
C PRO A 112 -3.46 12.40 7.53
N TYR A 113 -3.93 13.47 6.90
CA TYR A 113 -5.36 13.63 6.60
C TYR A 113 -5.87 12.65 5.54
N PHE A 114 -5.00 12.07 4.69
CA PHE A 114 -5.39 10.99 3.79
C PHE A 114 -5.90 9.77 4.57
N TYR A 115 -5.16 9.33 5.59
CA TYR A 115 -5.55 8.19 6.42
C TYR A 115 -6.81 8.49 7.25
N GLN A 116 -6.95 9.72 7.77
CA GLN A 116 -8.19 10.13 8.44
C GLN A 116 -9.40 10.02 7.51
N MET A 117 -9.23 10.39 6.26
CA MET A 117 -10.28 10.23 5.24
C MET A 117 -10.51 8.75 4.89
N CYS A 118 -9.47 7.93 4.79
CA CYS A 118 -9.61 6.49 4.60
C CYS A 118 -10.35 5.83 5.78
N ASP A 119 -10.10 6.29 7.01
CA ASP A 119 -10.87 5.87 8.19
C ASP A 119 -12.36 6.17 8.03
N GLU A 120 -12.70 7.37 7.54
CA GLU A 120 -14.09 7.82 7.37
C GLU A 120 -14.80 7.16 6.18
N TYR A 121 -14.09 6.94 5.09
CA TYR A 121 -14.64 6.33 3.87
C TYR A 121 -14.65 4.79 3.92
N GLY A 122 -13.99 4.20 4.89
CA GLY A 122 -13.93 2.74 5.04
C GLY A 122 -13.02 2.07 4.01
N PHE A 123 -11.79 2.54 3.84
CA PHE A 123 -10.78 1.86 3.05
C PHE A 123 -9.80 1.12 3.96
N MET A 124 -9.45 -0.10 3.61
CA MET A 124 -8.27 -0.77 4.15
C MET A 124 -7.04 -0.20 3.46
N VAL A 125 -5.99 0.11 4.22
CA VAL A 125 -4.77 0.71 3.68
C VAL A 125 -3.57 -0.17 3.97
N ILE A 126 -2.74 -0.39 2.93
CA ILE A 126 -1.34 -0.76 3.08
C ILE A 126 -0.56 0.56 3.14
N ASP A 127 0.00 0.86 4.30
CA ASP A 127 0.89 2.01 4.45
C ASP A 127 2.31 1.57 4.17
N GLU A 128 3.00 2.28 3.26
CA GLU A 128 4.29 1.87 2.74
C GLU A 128 5.38 2.86 3.12
N ALA A 129 6.49 2.32 3.62
CA ALA A 129 7.66 3.10 3.97
C ALA A 129 8.31 3.70 2.72
N ASP A 130 8.80 4.93 2.82
CA ASP A 130 9.50 5.65 1.76
C ASP A 130 10.90 5.05 1.51
N ILE A 131 10.90 3.85 0.93
CA ILE A 131 12.08 3.10 0.54
C ILE A 131 11.88 2.57 -0.87
N GLU A 132 12.64 3.13 -1.82
CA GLU A 132 12.73 2.71 -3.21
C GLU A 132 14.20 2.66 -3.63
N ALA A 133 14.73 1.49 -3.92
CA ALA A 133 16.12 1.29 -4.29
C ALA A 133 16.26 0.38 -5.52
N HIS A 134 15.41 0.57 -6.52
CA HIS A 134 15.45 -0.14 -7.79
C HIS A 134 16.67 0.24 -8.64
N GLY A 135 17.23 1.45 -8.44
CA GLY A 135 18.41 1.94 -9.16
C GLY A 135 19.60 0.98 -9.18
N PRO A 136 20.04 0.39 -8.05
CA PRO A 136 21.10 -0.63 -8.06
C PRO A 136 20.82 -1.82 -8.97
N PHE A 137 19.58 -2.33 -9.02
CA PHE A 137 19.21 -3.38 -9.96
C PHE A 137 19.45 -2.96 -11.42
N MET A 138 19.08 -1.73 -11.78
CA MET A 138 19.24 -1.20 -13.13
C MET A 138 20.72 -1.09 -13.56
N LEU A 139 21.65 -0.87 -12.62
CA LEU A 139 23.08 -0.85 -12.88
C LEU A 139 23.60 -2.22 -13.37
N TYR A 140 23.03 -3.30 -12.85
CA TYR A 140 23.46 -4.68 -13.14
C TYR A 140 22.63 -5.35 -14.23
N ARG A 141 21.50 -4.78 -14.61
CA ARG A 141 20.56 -5.36 -15.61
C ARG A 141 21.16 -5.55 -17.01
N LYS A 142 22.31 -4.92 -17.32
CA LYS A 142 22.99 -5.10 -18.61
C LYS A 142 23.27 -6.56 -18.95
N GLU A 143 23.45 -7.38 -17.91
CA GLU A 143 23.53 -8.83 -17.99
C GLU A 143 22.48 -9.40 -17.07
N ASP A 144 21.37 -9.88 -17.62
CA ASP A 144 20.25 -10.46 -16.87
C ASP A 144 20.61 -11.88 -16.39
N THR A 145 21.48 -11.95 -15.38
CA THR A 145 21.92 -13.18 -14.73
C THR A 145 21.38 -13.27 -13.31
N ASP A 146 21.24 -14.48 -12.78
CA ASP A 146 20.87 -14.70 -11.38
C ASP A 146 21.86 -14.03 -10.42
N GLN A 147 23.16 -14.01 -10.77
CA GLN A 147 24.19 -13.28 -10.03
C GLN A 147 23.83 -11.81 -9.85
N ASN A 148 23.49 -11.13 -10.95
CA ASN A 148 23.19 -9.71 -10.93
C ASN A 148 21.86 -9.44 -10.21
N ARG A 149 20.87 -10.30 -10.41
CA ARG A 149 19.53 -10.15 -9.89
C ARG A 149 19.42 -10.46 -8.40
N PHE A 150 20.11 -11.50 -7.93
CA PHE A 150 19.92 -12.03 -6.57
C PHE A 150 21.12 -11.83 -5.62
N HIS A 151 22.29 -11.42 -6.12
CA HIS A 151 23.48 -11.19 -5.28
C HIS A 151 23.88 -9.72 -5.26
N LEU A 152 24.05 -9.09 -6.41
CA LEU A 152 24.59 -7.73 -6.45
C LEU A 152 23.58 -6.66 -6.04
N TRP A 153 22.28 -6.88 -6.33
CA TRP A 153 21.25 -5.94 -5.90
C TRP A 153 21.15 -5.86 -4.37
N ASN A 154 21.18 -7.02 -3.71
CA ASN A 154 21.11 -7.09 -2.24
C ASN A 154 22.30 -6.41 -1.56
N GLU A 155 23.50 -6.60 -2.08
CA GLU A 155 24.74 -6.12 -1.45
C GLU A 155 24.80 -4.60 -1.27
N LYS A 156 24.12 -3.81 -2.12
CA LYS A 156 24.31 -2.37 -2.17
C LYS A 156 23.58 -1.59 -1.08
N ILE A 157 22.39 -2.05 -0.68
CA ILE A 157 21.55 -1.33 0.28
C ILE A 157 20.95 -2.31 1.29
N ALA A 158 20.28 -3.37 0.81
CA ALA A 158 19.50 -4.26 1.66
C ALA A 158 20.36 -5.02 2.68
N ASP A 159 21.55 -5.48 2.27
CA ASP A 159 22.53 -6.22 3.11
C ASP A 159 23.73 -5.39 3.59
N ASP A 160 23.83 -4.13 3.19
CA ASP A 160 24.90 -3.25 3.68
C ASP A 160 24.50 -2.60 5.00
N PRO A 161 25.13 -2.96 6.13
CA PRO A 161 24.80 -2.42 7.45
C PRO A 161 24.93 -0.89 7.56
N ALA A 162 25.64 -0.24 6.64
CA ALA A 162 25.71 1.23 6.61
C ALA A 162 24.37 1.90 6.35
N TRP A 163 23.41 1.18 5.74
CA TRP A 163 22.06 1.66 5.45
C TRP A 163 21.02 1.29 6.51
N GLU A 164 21.39 0.51 7.53
CA GLU A 164 20.46 0.06 8.58
C GLU A 164 19.69 1.23 9.19
N GLY A 165 20.42 2.26 9.65
CA GLY A 165 19.80 3.43 10.29
C GLY A 165 18.77 4.11 9.38
N ALA A 166 19.06 4.25 8.09
CA ALA A 166 18.15 4.90 7.13
C ALA A 166 16.90 4.06 6.84
N ILE A 167 17.02 2.75 6.74
CA ILE A 167 15.91 1.83 6.47
C ILE A 167 15.00 1.71 7.69
N VAL A 168 15.58 1.47 8.86
CA VAL A 168 14.82 1.30 10.10
C VAL A 168 14.11 2.60 10.48
N ASP A 169 14.77 3.75 10.38
CA ASP A 169 14.18 5.08 10.68
C ASP A 169 12.94 5.38 9.84
N ARG A 170 12.98 5.13 8.52
CA ARG A 170 11.83 5.34 7.64
C ARG A 170 10.62 4.49 8.04
N VAL A 171 10.86 3.23 8.34
CA VAL A 171 9.79 2.32 8.80
C VAL A 171 9.25 2.76 10.16
N GLN A 172 10.12 3.12 11.09
CA GLN A 172 9.72 3.60 12.42
C GLN A 172 8.87 4.86 12.34
N LEU A 173 9.31 5.86 11.59
CA LEU A 173 8.58 7.13 11.43
C LEU A 173 7.18 6.92 10.85
N MET A 174 7.03 6.05 9.86
CA MET A 174 5.73 5.66 9.31
C MET A 174 4.84 5.04 10.38
N VAL A 175 5.31 3.96 10.99
CA VAL A 175 4.52 3.18 11.97
C VAL A 175 4.13 4.01 13.19
N GLU A 176 5.08 4.77 13.75
CA GLU A 176 4.83 5.61 14.93
C GLU A 176 3.84 6.73 14.64
N ARG A 177 3.92 7.35 13.46
CA ARG A 177 3.01 8.43 13.06
C ARG A 177 1.58 7.91 12.89
N ASP A 178 1.41 6.76 12.23
CA ASP A 178 0.11 6.34 11.70
C ASP A 178 -0.56 5.19 12.48
N LYS A 179 0.09 4.68 13.53
CA LYS A 179 -0.39 3.57 14.38
C LYS A 179 -1.84 3.68 14.89
N ASN A 180 -2.36 4.91 15.02
CA ASN A 180 -3.71 5.14 15.54
C ASN A 180 -4.82 5.08 14.47
N ARG A 181 -4.46 4.86 13.20
CA ARG A 181 -5.43 4.83 12.09
C ARG A 181 -6.03 3.44 11.93
N PRO A 182 -7.35 3.24 12.13
CA PRO A 182 -7.99 1.94 11.97
C PRO A 182 -7.97 1.43 10.53
N CYS A 183 -7.94 2.32 9.53
CA CYS A 183 -7.84 1.95 8.12
C CYS A 183 -6.53 1.22 7.78
N ILE A 184 -5.43 1.51 8.47
CA ILE A 184 -4.17 0.82 8.21
C ILE A 184 -4.25 -0.59 8.77
N VAL A 185 -4.28 -1.55 7.88
CA VAL A 185 -4.38 -2.98 8.20
C VAL A 185 -3.05 -3.70 8.00
N MET A 186 -2.13 -3.05 7.27
CA MET A 186 -0.87 -3.66 6.86
C MET A 186 0.24 -2.61 6.77
N TRP A 187 1.42 -2.98 7.24
CA TRP A 187 2.67 -2.23 7.08
C TRP A 187 3.50 -2.84 5.97
N SER A 188 3.92 -2.03 5.00
CA SER A 188 4.82 -2.41 3.92
C SER A 188 6.20 -1.81 4.17
N MET A 189 7.24 -2.65 4.04
CA MET A 189 8.62 -2.21 4.33
C MET A 189 9.23 -1.35 3.23
N GLY A 190 8.54 -1.16 2.11
CA GLY A 190 9.01 -0.38 0.97
C GLY A 190 8.73 -1.07 -0.35
N ASN A 191 9.32 -0.55 -1.42
CA ASN A 191 9.18 -1.03 -2.78
C ASN A 191 10.53 -1.38 -3.41
N GLU A 192 10.58 -2.37 -4.26
CA GLU A 192 11.66 -2.76 -5.21
C GLU A 192 13.09 -2.51 -4.72
N SER A 193 13.43 -2.92 -3.50
CA SER A 193 14.71 -2.61 -2.86
C SER A 193 15.50 -3.84 -2.42
N ALA A 194 15.18 -5.03 -2.95
CA ALA A 194 15.73 -6.32 -2.58
C ALA A 194 15.56 -6.63 -1.07
N TYR A 195 16.04 -7.77 -0.60
CA TYR A 195 15.92 -8.19 0.80
C TYR A 195 17.28 -8.46 1.43
N GLY A 196 17.42 -8.07 2.69
CA GLY A 196 18.66 -8.23 3.42
C GLY A 196 18.51 -7.94 4.91
N CYS A 197 19.62 -7.96 5.61
CA CYS A 197 19.70 -7.84 7.06
C CYS A 197 19.03 -6.55 7.60
N ASN A 198 19.01 -5.48 6.82
CA ASN A 198 18.39 -4.22 7.24
C ASN A 198 16.85 -4.31 7.26
N PHE A 199 16.25 -5.03 6.31
CA PHE A 199 14.81 -5.29 6.29
C PHE A 199 14.38 -6.28 7.37
N GLU A 200 15.22 -7.29 7.69
CA GLU A 200 14.98 -8.17 8.86
C GLU A 200 14.87 -7.37 10.15
N LYS A 201 15.76 -6.39 10.36
CA LYS A 201 15.72 -5.53 11.55
C LYS A 201 14.49 -4.62 11.58
N ALA A 202 14.13 -4.02 10.44
CA ALA A 202 12.93 -3.21 10.31
C ALA A 202 11.66 -4.01 10.61
N LEU A 203 11.51 -5.20 10.03
CA LEU A 203 10.41 -6.12 10.28
C LEU A 203 10.32 -6.53 11.75
N LYS A 204 11.44 -6.96 12.34
CA LYS A 204 11.50 -7.35 13.75
C LYS A 204 11.08 -6.20 14.67
N TRP A 205 11.54 -4.98 14.39
CA TRP A 205 11.12 -3.81 15.15
C TRP A 205 9.62 -3.55 15.00
N THR A 206 9.10 -3.59 13.76
CA THR A 206 7.68 -3.37 13.48
C THR A 206 6.80 -4.36 14.23
N LYS A 207 7.13 -5.65 14.20
CA LYS A 207 6.39 -6.68 14.93
C LYS A 207 6.49 -6.55 16.45
N SER A 208 7.61 -6.04 16.96
CA SER A 208 7.76 -5.75 18.39
C SER A 208 6.91 -4.57 18.83
N PHE A 209 6.77 -3.56 17.98
CA PHE A 209 6.03 -2.33 18.26
C PHE A 209 4.52 -2.48 18.02
N ASP A 210 4.15 -3.10 16.91
CA ASP A 210 2.76 -3.34 16.50
C ASP A 210 2.59 -4.81 16.05
N PRO A 211 2.36 -5.73 16.99
CA PRO A 211 2.22 -7.15 16.68
C PRO A 211 0.89 -7.52 16.01
N GLU A 212 -0.09 -6.61 16.01
CA GLU A 212 -1.44 -6.92 15.54
C GLU A 212 -1.61 -6.70 14.04
N ARG A 213 -0.91 -5.69 13.47
CA ARG A 213 -1.02 -5.44 12.02
C ARG A 213 -0.16 -6.39 11.21
N ILE A 214 -0.64 -6.66 10.03
CA ILE A 214 0.03 -7.49 9.04
C ILE A 214 1.29 -6.78 8.54
N THR A 215 2.36 -7.51 8.30
CA THR A 215 3.58 -7.03 7.68
C THR A 215 3.78 -7.70 6.33
N GLN A 216 4.20 -6.92 5.35
CA GLN A 216 4.53 -7.42 4.02
C GLN A 216 5.75 -6.71 3.44
N TYR A 217 6.44 -7.37 2.52
CA TYR A 217 7.48 -6.79 1.69
C TYR A 217 7.66 -7.67 0.44
N GLU A 218 7.27 -7.14 -0.72
CA GLU A 218 7.30 -7.89 -1.98
C GLU A 218 8.71 -8.31 -2.36
N SER A 219 9.68 -7.39 -2.20
CA SER A 219 11.06 -7.63 -2.61
C SER A 219 11.80 -8.68 -1.76
N ALA A 220 11.16 -9.27 -0.75
CA ALA A 220 11.72 -10.39 0.01
C ALA A 220 12.07 -11.62 -0.84
N ARG A 221 11.52 -11.73 -2.06
CA ARG A 221 11.91 -12.75 -3.05
C ARG A 221 13.29 -12.48 -3.66
N TYR A 222 13.74 -11.23 -3.73
CA TYR A 222 15.02 -10.83 -4.30
C TYR A 222 16.08 -10.74 -3.22
N ARG A 223 16.72 -11.87 -2.97
CA ARG A 223 17.66 -12.08 -1.90
C ARG A 223 18.89 -12.85 -2.36
N ASN A 224 19.97 -12.77 -1.62
CA ASN A 224 21.13 -13.61 -1.84
C ASN A 224 20.84 -15.04 -1.36
N TYR A 225 20.79 -16.00 -2.27
CA TYR A 225 20.47 -17.40 -1.95
C TYR A 225 21.58 -18.13 -1.18
N ASP A 226 22.77 -17.56 -1.09
CA ASP A 226 23.88 -18.12 -0.28
C ASP A 226 23.78 -17.68 1.20
N ILE A 227 22.85 -16.77 1.52
CA ILE A 227 22.60 -16.26 2.87
C ILE A 227 21.25 -16.78 3.38
N THR A 228 21.22 -17.21 4.63
CA THR A 228 19.97 -17.56 5.29
C THR A 228 19.40 -16.33 5.98
N TYR A 229 18.23 -15.91 5.53
CA TYR A 229 17.47 -14.80 6.12
C TYR A 229 16.29 -15.30 6.95
N ASN A 230 15.83 -14.46 7.87
CA ASN A 230 14.62 -14.70 8.65
C ASN A 230 13.40 -14.07 7.93
N TYR A 231 12.34 -14.84 7.76
CA TYR A 231 11.05 -14.43 7.17
C TYR A 231 9.87 -14.58 8.14
N ASP A 232 10.14 -14.87 9.44
CA ASP A 232 9.10 -15.11 10.43
C ASP A 232 8.22 -13.87 10.65
N ASP A 233 8.84 -12.69 10.55
CA ASP A 233 8.17 -11.41 10.72
C ASP A 233 7.45 -10.90 9.44
N LEU A 234 7.44 -11.67 8.36
CA LEU A 234 6.59 -11.45 7.18
C LEU A 234 5.34 -12.31 7.27
N ASP A 235 4.17 -11.69 7.32
CA ASP A 235 2.89 -12.42 7.42
C ASP A 235 2.37 -12.91 6.08
N LEU A 236 2.79 -12.30 4.97
CA LEU A 236 2.29 -12.58 3.63
C LEU A 236 3.40 -13.05 2.69
N TYR A 237 2.99 -13.78 1.66
CA TYR A 237 3.74 -13.97 0.44
C TYR A 237 3.19 -13.03 -0.63
N SER A 238 3.94 -11.99 -0.97
CA SER A 238 3.50 -10.96 -1.91
C SER A 238 4.32 -10.97 -3.20
N ARG A 239 3.66 -10.64 -4.31
CA ARG A 239 4.23 -10.66 -5.65
C ARG A 239 3.71 -9.50 -6.48
N MET A 240 4.56 -9.03 -7.41
CA MET A 240 4.19 -8.15 -8.52
C MET A 240 4.07 -8.97 -9.81
N TYR A 241 3.02 -8.74 -10.54
CA TYR A 241 2.77 -9.27 -11.90
C TYR A 241 3.08 -10.76 -12.09
N PRO A 242 2.74 -11.66 -11.15
CA PRO A 242 2.96 -13.09 -11.35
C PRO A 242 2.04 -13.61 -12.45
N ALA A 243 2.52 -14.53 -13.28
CA ALA A 243 1.64 -15.31 -14.15
C ALA A 243 0.70 -16.16 -13.29
N LEU A 244 -0.50 -16.46 -13.81
CA LEU A 244 -1.49 -17.30 -13.09
C LEU A 244 -0.90 -18.65 -12.69
N SER A 245 -0.07 -19.25 -13.55
CA SER A 245 0.61 -20.53 -13.25
C SER A 245 1.61 -20.42 -12.08
N GLU A 246 2.25 -19.27 -11.86
CA GLU A 246 3.15 -19.07 -10.71
C GLU A 246 2.36 -18.97 -9.39
N ILE A 247 1.14 -18.43 -9.46
CA ILE A 247 0.22 -18.38 -8.31
C ILE A 247 -0.25 -19.79 -7.97
N GLU A 248 -0.70 -20.57 -8.99
CA GLU A 248 -1.10 -21.96 -8.82
C GLU A 248 0.04 -22.80 -8.22
N GLU A 249 1.24 -22.63 -8.73
CA GLU A 249 2.44 -23.33 -8.22
C GLU A 249 2.68 -23.04 -6.72
N TYR A 250 2.58 -21.79 -6.30
CA TYR A 250 2.73 -21.42 -4.89
C TYR A 250 1.64 -22.06 -4.02
N LEU A 251 0.38 -21.97 -4.46
CA LEU A 251 -0.77 -22.50 -3.71
C LEU A 251 -0.73 -24.03 -3.58
N GLU A 252 -0.16 -24.74 -4.58
CA GLU A 252 -0.01 -26.18 -4.56
C GLU A 252 1.20 -26.66 -3.75
N LYS A 253 2.34 -25.97 -3.86
CA LYS A 253 3.61 -26.44 -3.28
C LYS A 253 3.88 -25.94 -1.87
N ASP A 254 3.43 -24.72 -1.54
CA ASP A 254 3.66 -24.08 -0.26
C ASP A 254 2.32 -23.64 0.36
N GLY A 255 1.74 -22.53 -0.09
CA GLY A 255 0.48 -21.98 0.40
C GLY A 255 0.41 -21.73 1.90
N SER A 256 1.58 -21.60 2.58
CA SER A 256 1.67 -21.47 4.03
C SER A 256 1.27 -20.08 4.54
N LYS A 257 1.36 -19.07 3.67
CA LYS A 257 0.99 -17.67 3.95
C LYS A 257 -0.06 -17.18 2.96
N PRO A 258 -0.89 -16.19 3.32
CA PRO A 258 -1.78 -15.56 2.35
C PRO A 258 -0.99 -14.99 1.17
N PHE A 259 -1.50 -15.17 -0.05
CA PHE A 259 -0.90 -14.64 -1.26
C PHE A 259 -1.50 -13.28 -1.61
N LEU A 260 -0.64 -12.27 -1.76
CA LEU A 260 -1.01 -10.91 -2.12
C LEU A 260 -0.43 -10.52 -3.48
N LEU A 261 -1.28 -10.00 -4.35
CA LEU A 261 -0.86 -9.29 -5.57
C LEU A 261 -0.65 -7.81 -5.22
N VAL A 262 0.58 -7.43 -4.83
CA VAL A 262 0.82 -6.03 -4.43
C VAL A 262 0.75 -5.10 -5.64
N GLU A 263 1.07 -5.61 -6.82
CA GLU A 263 0.81 -4.97 -8.12
C GLU A 263 0.39 -6.01 -9.15
N TYR A 264 -0.66 -5.70 -9.91
CA TYR A 264 -1.11 -6.52 -11.02
C TYR A 264 -1.93 -5.69 -12.01
N CYS A 265 -2.18 -6.23 -13.19
CA CYS A 265 -3.00 -5.60 -14.23
C CYS A 265 -2.56 -4.16 -14.54
N HIS A 266 -1.27 -3.99 -14.90
CA HIS A 266 -0.68 -2.70 -15.27
C HIS A 266 -1.49 -2.01 -16.36
N SER A 267 -2.03 -0.81 -16.11
CA SER A 267 -3.04 -0.19 -16.97
C SER A 267 -2.50 0.75 -18.04
N MET A 268 -1.20 0.67 -18.35
CA MET A 268 -0.57 1.48 -19.40
C MET A 268 -1.10 1.12 -20.79
N GLY A 269 -1.30 2.12 -21.64
CA GLY A 269 -1.70 1.96 -23.04
C GLY A 269 -3.12 1.41 -23.19
N ASN A 270 -3.28 0.25 -23.81
CA ASN A 270 -4.57 -0.43 -23.96
C ASN A 270 -4.92 -1.36 -22.79
N GLY A 271 -4.12 -1.32 -21.72
CA GLY A 271 -4.40 -2.06 -20.49
C GLY A 271 -5.57 -1.46 -19.69
N PRO A 272 -5.83 -2.07 -18.51
CA PRO A 272 -5.35 -3.39 -18.12
C PRO A 272 -6.19 -4.51 -18.72
N GLY A 273 -5.55 -5.69 -18.94
CA GLY A 273 -6.20 -6.94 -19.27
C GLY A 273 -6.40 -7.84 -18.05
N ASP A 274 -6.93 -9.04 -18.29
CA ASP A 274 -6.88 -10.21 -17.40
C ASP A 274 -7.56 -10.06 -16.03
N PHE A 275 -8.32 -9.01 -15.78
CA PHE A 275 -9.06 -8.84 -14.51
C PHE A 275 -9.91 -10.05 -14.17
N GLU A 276 -10.64 -10.58 -15.15
CA GLU A 276 -11.54 -11.73 -14.96
C GLU A 276 -10.76 -12.96 -14.47
N ASP A 277 -9.62 -13.25 -15.09
CA ASP A 277 -8.83 -14.44 -14.79
C ASP A 277 -8.23 -14.35 -13.37
N TYR A 278 -7.68 -13.18 -12.99
CA TYR A 278 -7.19 -12.96 -11.63
C TYR A 278 -8.33 -13.00 -10.59
N PHE A 279 -9.48 -12.40 -10.88
CA PHE A 279 -10.62 -12.41 -9.96
C PHE A 279 -11.18 -13.82 -9.77
N GLN A 280 -11.27 -14.63 -10.83
CA GLN A 280 -11.66 -16.03 -10.70
C GLN A 280 -10.72 -16.80 -9.77
N MET A 281 -9.41 -16.59 -9.90
CA MET A 281 -8.42 -17.23 -9.02
C MET A 281 -8.55 -16.73 -7.58
N ILE A 282 -8.67 -15.42 -7.36
CA ILE A 282 -8.86 -14.81 -6.04
C ILE A 282 -10.13 -15.38 -5.35
N HIS A 283 -11.21 -15.58 -6.09
CA HIS A 283 -12.44 -16.13 -5.53
C HIS A 283 -12.41 -17.64 -5.33
N LYS A 284 -11.61 -18.37 -6.12
CA LYS A 284 -11.49 -19.81 -6.06
C LYS A 284 -10.73 -20.30 -4.82
N ASP A 285 -9.71 -19.58 -4.39
CA ASP A 285 -8.85 -19.95 -3.26
C ASP A 285 -8.85 -18.86 -2.18
N ASP A 286 -9.21 -19.22 -0.96
CA ASP A 286 -9.29 -18.28 0.16
C ASP A 286 -7.93 -17.70 0.57
N ARG A 287 -6.84 -18.42 0.31
CA ARG A 287 -5.46 -17.97 0.57
C ARG A 287 -5.01 -16.84 -0.36
N MET A 288 -5.67 -16.67 -1.51
CA MET A 288 -5.52 -15.48 -2.35
C MET A 288 -6.24 -14.31 -1.66
N CYS A 289 -5.51 -13.47 -0.94
CA CYS A 289 -6.14 -12.39 -0.17
C CYS A 289 -6.56 -11.19 -1.02
N GLY A 290 -6.26 -11.19 -2.32
CA GLY A 290 -6.64 -10.13 -3.27
C GLY A 290 -5.44 -9.43 -3.88
N GLY A 291 -5.66 -8.21 -4.38
CA GLY A 291 -4.57 -7.48 -5.05
C GLY A 291 -4.86 -6.01 -5.26
N PHE A 292 -3.81 -5.30 -5.70
CA PHE A 292 -3.79 -3.86 -5.94
C PHE A 292 -3.40 -3.59 -7.39
N VAL A 293 -4.33 -3.03 -8.17
CA VAL A 293 -4.10 -2.69 -9.58
C VAL A 293 -3.02 -1.62 -9.68
N TRP A 294 -2.11 -1.73 -10.61
CA TRP A 294 -1.20 -0.67 -10.99
C TRP A 294 -1.77 0.10 -12.17
N GLU A 295 -2.20 1.36 -12.03
CA GLU A 295 -2.39 2.12 -10.83
C GLU A 295 -3.63 3.04 -10.94
N TRP A 296 -3.83 3.96 -9.99
CA TRP A 296 -5.04 4.77 -9.93
C TRP A 296 -5.15 5.81 -11.04
N CYS A 297 -4.09 6.62 -11.25
CA CYS A 297 -4.19 7.84 -12.04
C CYS A 297 -3.01 8.04 -12.98
N ASP A 298 -3.26 8.45 -14.21
CA ASP A 298 -2.23 8.98 -15.10
C ASP A 298 -1.54 10.19 -14.49
N HIS A 299 -0.19 10.20 -14.48
CA HIS A 299 0.62 11.29 -13.92
C HIS A 299 1.04 12.25 -15.02
N ALA A 300 0.24 13.30 -15.24
CA ALA A 300 0.56 14.32 -16.23
C ALA A 300 0.08 15.71 -15.76
N ILE A 301 0.77 16.73 -16.22
CA ILE A 301 0.52 18.13 -15.86
C ILE A 301 -0.24 18.82 -16.96
N ALA A 302 -1.32 19.53 -16.62
CA ALA A 302 -2.11 20.33 -17.57
C ALA A 302 -1.28 21.51 -18.09
N HIS A 303 -1.13 21.60 -19.42
CA HIS A 303 -0.30 22.60 -20.12
C HIS A 303 -1.10 23.40 -21.14
N GLY A 304 -2.29 23.85 -20.80
CA GLY A 304 -3.15 24.64 -21.67
C GLY A 304 -4.18 23.82 -22.44
N GLU A 305 -4.73 24.39 -23.50
CA GLU A 305 -5.81 23.80 -24.28
C GLU A 305 -5.45 23.75 -25.76
N ALA A 306 -5.85 22.70 -26.44
CA ALA A 306 -5.81 22.58 -27.88
C ALA A 306 -6.93 23.39 -28.54
N ASP A 307 -6.86 23.61 -29.86
CA ASP A 307 -7.86 24.36 -30.64
C ASP A 307 -9.29 23.82 -30.51
N ASN A 308 -9.44 22.55 -30.17
CA ASN A 308 -10.73 21.89 -29.95
C ASN A 308 -11.22 21.97 -28.49
N GLY A 309 -10.55 22.75 -27.64
CA GLY A 309 -10.91 22.94 -26.23
C GLY A 309 -10.52 21.77 -25.30
N LYS A 310 -9.75 20.78 -25.77
CA LYS A 310 -9.24 19.70 -24.92
C LYS A 310 -7.98 20.13 -24.20
N THR A 311 -7.87 19.78 -22.92
CA THR A 311 -6.65 19.99 -22.15
C THR A 311 -5.48 19.22 -22.76
N ILE A 312 -4.36 19.89 -22.93
CA ILE A 312 -3.07 19.29 -23.28
C ILE A 312 -2.40 18.89 -21.98
N TYR A 313 -1.87 17.67 -21.92
CA TYR A 313 -1.11 17.17 -20.79
C TYR A 313 0.34 16.92 -21.20
N HIS A 314 1.27 17.35 -20.34
CA HIS A 314 2.70 17.10 -20.46
C HIS A 314 3.15 16.03 -19.47
N TYR A 315 3.99 15.11 -19.93
CA TYR A 315 4.59 14.04 -19.14
C TYR A 315 5.93 13.60 -19.76
N GLY A 316 6.75 12.86 -19.03
CA GLY A 316 7.89 12.07 -19.52
C GLY A 316 8.75 12.70 -20.60
N GLY A 317 9.48 13.80 -20.31
CA GLY A 317 10.34 14.52 -21.24
C GLY A 317 9.72 15.77 -21.86
N ASP A 318 8.40 15.96 -21.78
CA ASP A 318 7.70 17.10 -22.40
C ASP A 318 8.06 18.46 -21.76
N HIS A 319 8.60 18.47 -20.54
CA HIS A 319 9.08 19.66 -19.84
C HIS A 319 10.57 19.97 -20.10
N GLY A 320 11.24 19.13 -20.92
CA GLY A 320 12.66 19.26 -21.23
C GLY A 320 13.59 18.59 -20.23
N GLU A 321 13.08 17.78 -19.33
CA GLU A 321 13.85 16.95 -18.41
C GLU A 321 14.62 15.88 -19.18
N ILE A 322 15.87 15.62 -18.75
CA ILE A 322 16.75 14.65 -19.42
C ILE A 322 16.52 13.23 -18.91
N VAL A 323 16.19 13.10 -17.60
CA VAL A 323 15.94 11.81 -16.95
C VAL A 323 14.45 11.60 -16.86
N HIS A 324 13.92 10.65 -17.64
CA HIS A 324 12.51 10.29 -17.67
C HIS A 324 12.29 8.92 -18.32
N ASP A 325 11.16 8.27 -18.05
CA ASP A 325 10.76 6.99 -18.63
C ASP A 325 9.61 7.12 -19.64
N SER A 326 9.53 8.28 -20.34
CA SER A 326 8.52 8.53 -21.38
C SER A 326 7.09 8.37 -20.83
N ASN A 327 6.30 7.46 -21.42
CA ASN A 327 4.89 7.24 -21.06
C ASN A 327 4.70 6.24 -19.91
N PHE A 328 5.73 5.87 -19.16
CA PHE A 328 5.63 4.94 -18.03
C PHE A 328 4.94 5.51 -16.79
N CYS A 329 4.46 6.73 -16.88
CA CYS A 329 3.61 7.42 -15.91
C CYS A 329 2.15 7.58 -16.38
N MET A 330 1.81 7.00 -17.55
CA MET A 330 0.48 7.04 -18.17
C MET A 330 -0.17 5.65 -18.07
N ASP A 331 -0.40 5.22 -16.85
CA ASP A 331 -0.80 3.87 -16.46
C ASP A 331 -1.94 3.84 -15.44
N GLY A 332 -2.72 4.94 -15.40
CA GLY A 332 -3.85 5.09 -14.53
C GLY A 332 -5.13 4.38 -14.99
N LEU A 333 -5.98 4.03 -14.03
CA LEU A 333 -7.38 3.67 -14.26
C LEU A 333 -8.26 4.90 -14.52
N VAL A 334 -7.75 6.09 -14.21
CA VAL A 334 -8.37 7.37 -14.53
C VAL A 334 -7.36 8.29 -15.22
N TYR A 335 -7.88 9.19 -16.06
CA TYR A 335 -7.10 10.31 -16.61
C TYR A 335 -6.65 11.29 -15.51
N PRO A 336 -5.69 12.21 -15.79
CA PRO A 336 -5.25 13.17 -14.79
C PRO A 336 -6.39 14.02 -14.19
N ASP A 337 -7.45 14.27 -14.96
CA ASP A 337 -8.66 14.98 -14.53
C ASP A 337 -9.72 14.09 -13.85
N ARG A 338 -9.38 12.84 -13.57
CA ARG A 338 -10.21 11.81 -12.92
C ARG A 338 -11.39 11.29 -13.76
N ARG A 339 -11.44 11.58 -15.05
CA ARG A 339 -12.36 10.85 -15.95
C ARG A 339 -11.94 9.37 -16.00
N PRO A 340 -12.88 8.43 -15.89
CA PRO A 340 -12.57 6.99 -15.97
C PRO A 340 -11.98 6.58 -17.31
N HIS A 341 -10.93 5.76 -17.30
CA HIS A 341 -10.55 4.91 -18.41
C HIS A 341 -11.50 3.70 -18.51
N THR A 342 -11.50 3.02 -19.66
CA THR A 342 -12.29 1.80 -19.86
C THR A 342 -11.94 0.69 -18.88
N GLY A 343 -10.66 0.62 -18.45
CA GLY A 343 -10.19 -0.31 -17.44
C GLY A 343 -10.92 -0.17 -16.10
N LEU A 344 -11.16 1.05 -15.64
CA LEU A 344 -11.93 1.29 -14.41
C LEU A 344 -13.37 0.80 -14.51
N LEU A 345 -14.00 1.02 -15.66
CA LEU A 345 -15.38 0.56 -15.90
C LEU A 345 -15.44 -0.97 -15.96
N LYS A 346 -14.43 -1.62 -16.53
CA LYS A 346 -14.32 -3.09 -16.53
C LYS A 346 -14.12 -3.63 -15.11
N TYR A 347 -13.22 -3.04 -14.33
CA TYR A 347 -12.95 -3.44 -12.94
C TYR A 347 -14.21 -3.45 -12.07
N LYS A 348 -15.11 -2.48 -12.27
CA LYS A 348 -16.36 -2.40 -11.52
C LYS A 348 -17.27 -3.62 -11.73
N ASN A 349 -17.12 -4.33 -12.85
CA ASN A 349 -18.02 -5.39 -13.28
C ASN A 349 -17.47 -6.82 -13.05
N VAL A 350 -16.25 -6.93 -12.48
CA VAL A 350 -15.64 -8.23 -12.16
C VAL A 350 -15.68 -8.59 -10.67
#